data_5dc88aac63a3dc9edf4a142626934787
#
_entry.id   5dc88aac63a3dc9edf4a142626934787
#
_cell.length_a   1.000
_cell.length_b   1.000
_cell.length_c   1.000
_cell.angle_alpha   90.00
_cell.angle_beta   90.00
_cell.angle_gamma   90.00
#
_symmetry.space_group_name_H-M   'P 1'
#
loop_
_entity.id
_entity.type
_entity.pdbx_description
1 polymer ?
#
loop_
_entity_poly.entity_id
_entity_poly.type
_entity_poly.pdbx_seq_one_letter_code
_entity_poly.pdbx_strand_id
1 'polypeptide(L)'
;MNVLLTTDSFPPGGGGSGRSTAALAKALKRRGHRTRVVVARRETSGQKEWEGVEVAEVTIPASKLGNARERERAFARGMVLAAGEEAWDLVHAQHWLSAGATRCALPRLPTVVTVRDYWPICIWSTMLSGSEPCPGCSYARRVVCIGRHRPVLRPVAPVLPPFVGWELANRRRVLESASAVTAVSRYVAGTIPLERVTVIPNLLEPLRNDPPRPADVPDHYLLFVGKLEPGKAPDRLLPILGAARAEIPLLVAGSGSLEVDLRAKGGSVRYLGWVEEARVLALIKHADCLLFPSRWQEPLSRVLLDAIALGAVIVAEPTGGTEEIVVDGESGLLGRGVDELGRALRRVLDDPSLARRLREGARRRADAVFSEEVVLPRIEALYRSVAETCQT
;
A
#
# COMPACT_ATOMS: atom_id res chain seq x y z
N MET A 1 11.03 5.01 23.69
CA MET A 1 12.13 4.57 22.78
C MET A 1 12.39 5.64 21.74
N ASN A 2 13.61 5.68 21.22
CA ASN A 2 14.00 6.54 20.12
C ASN A 2 13.98 5.71 18.83
N VAL A 3 13.05 5.99 17.93
CA VAL A 3 12.81 5.17 16.73
C VAL A 3 13.09 5.99 15.49
N LEU A 4 14.02 5.51 14.65
CA LEU A 4 14.32 6.10 13.36
C LEU A 4 13.51 5.36 12.26
N LEU A 5 12.53 6.03 11.65
CA LEU A 5 11.81 5.49 10.51
C LEU A 5 12.52 5.88 9.21
N THR A 6 12.71 4.93 8.29
CA THR A 6 13.36 5.21 7.00
C THR A 6 12.48 4.77 5.84
N THR A 7 12.29 5.64 4.83
CA THR A 7 11.37 5.38 3.71
C THR A 7 11.75 6.16 2.46
N ASP A 8 11.27 5.74 1.30
CA ASP A 8 11.30 6.50 0.04
C ASP A 8 9.91 7.01 -0.37
N SER A 9 8.92 6.85 0.51
CA SER A 9 7.52 7.22 0.28
C SER A 9 6.94 7.86 1.53
N PHE A 10 6.67 9.18 1.48
CA PHE A 10 6.13 9.96 2.60
C PHE A 10 5.38 11.20 2.08
N PRO A 11 4.33 11.71 2.78
CA PRO A 11 3.63 12.92 2.38
C PRO A 11 4.54 14.17 2.27
N PRO A 12 4.12 15.19 1.50
CA PRO A 12 3.00 15.20 0.56
C PRO A 12 3.32 14.33 -0.67
N GLY A 13 2.46 13.45 -1.07
CA GLY A 13 2.73 12.43 -2.09
C GLY A 13 3.03 11.07 -1.48
N GLY A 14 3.69 10.16 -2.22
CA GLY A 14 4.08 8.85 -1.70
C GLY A 14 2.96 7.79 -1.60
N GLY A 15 1.73 8.12 -1.99
CA GLY A 15 0.62 7.18 -2.06
C GLY A 15 0.31 6.45 -0.73
N GLY A 16 -0.29 5.27 -0.82
CA GLY A 16 -0.74 4.51 0.35
C GLY A 16 0.39 4.07 1.31
N SER A 17 1.57 3.75 0.78
CA SER A 17 2.74 3.38 1.58
C SER A 17 3.23 4.56 2.42
N GLY A 18 3.32 5.74 1.82
CA GLY A 18 3.72 6.96 2.52
C GLY A 18 2.75 7.34 3.64
N ARG A 19 1.44 7.25 3.36
CA ARG A 19 0.40 7.47 4.37
C ARG A 19 0.50 6.49 5.54
N SER A 20 0.78 5.22 5.26
CA SER A 20 0.94 4.22 6.33
C SER A 20 2.18 4.48 7.19
N THR A 21 3.28 4.97 6.59
CA THR A 21 4.47 5.36 7.34
C THR A 21 4.21 6.59 8.21
N ALA A 22 3.50 7.59 7.68
CA ALA A 22 3.11 8.79 8.42
C ALA A 22 2.17 8.46 9.57
N ALA A 23 1.18 7.59 9.36
CA ALA A 23 0.28 7.11 10.40
C ALA A 23 1.05 6.46 11.56
N LEU A 24 2.01 5.57 11.23
CA LEU A 24 2.88 4.95 12.23
C LEU A 24 3.71 5.98 13.01
N ALA A 25 4.34 6.93 12.32
CA ALA A 25 5.15 7.96 12.94
C ALA A 25 4.34 8.80 13.93
N LYS A 26 3.14 9.21 13.55
CA LYS A 26 2.21 9.96 14.43
C LYS A 26 1.76 9.12 15.62
N ALA A 27 1.44 7.86 15.43
CA ALA A 27 1.03 6.96 16.48
C ALA A 27 2.15 6.75 17.52
N LEU A 28 3.38 6.50 17.09
CA LEU A 28 4.56 6.38 17.96
C LEU A 28 4.78 7.66 18.76
N LYS A 29 4.66 8.83 18.13
CA LYS A 29 4.78 10.13 18.82
C LYS A 29 3.70 10.30 19.89
N ARG A 30 2.43 9.98 19.60
CA ARG A 30 1.32 10.04 20.58
C ARG A 30 1.57 9.17 21.82
N ARG A 31 2.26 8.04 21.63
CA ARG A 31 2.66 7.12 22.72
C ARG A 31 3.93 7.53 23.46
N GLY A 32 4.49 8.71 23.16
CA GLY A 32 5.67 9.25 23.84
C GLY A 32 7.01 8.72 23.32
N HIS A 33 7.04 8.03 22.17
CA HIS A 33 8.30 7.67 21.52
C HIS A 33 8.89 8.89 20.80
N ARG A 34 10.21 9.07 20.90
CA ARG A 34 10.92 9.99 20.02
C ARG A 34 11.00 9.36 18.63
N THR A 35 10.52 10.06 17.63
CA THR A 35 10.43 9.53 16.27
C THR A 35 10.89 10.57 15.27
N ARG A 36 11.82 10.19 14.39
CA ARG A 36 12.24 10.94 13.20
C ARG A 36 12.02 10.08 11.96
N VAL A 37 11.56 10.68 10.87
CA VAL A 37 11.40 10.02 9.58
C VAL A 37 12.47 10.51 8.62
N VAL A 38 13.34 9.62 8.14
CA VAL A 38 14.33 9.91 7.09
C VAL A 38 13.75 9.48 5.75
N VAL A 39 13.55 10.45 4.86
CA VAL A 39 12.86 10.25 3.59
C VAL A 39 13.80 10.43 2.41
N ALA A 40 13.88 9.43 1.53
CA ALA A 40 14.58 9.56 0.26
C ALA A 40 13.74 10.35 -0.75
N ARG A 41 14.27 11.44 -1.30
CA ARG A 41 13.61 12.30 -2.29
C ARG A 41 14.48 12.47 -3.52
N ARG A 42 13.89 12.78 -4.68
CA ARG A 42 14.64 13.28 -5.85
C ARG A 42 15.08 14.72 -5.66
N GLU A 43 14.15 15.51 -5.17
CA GLU A 43 14.33 16.92 -4.83
C GLU A 43 13.79 17.10 -3.42
N THR A 44 14.53 17.76 -2.57
CA THR A 44 14.11 18.05 -1.21
C THR A 44 13.17 19.26 -1.22
N SER A 45 12.10 19.16 -0.46
CA SER A 45 11.16 20.27 -0.25
C SER A 45 11.62 21.22 0.86
N GLY A 46 12.67 20.85 1.59
CA GLY A 46 13.10 21.56 2.81
C GLY A 46 12.20 21.29 4.01
N GLN A 47 11.32 20.30 3.90
CA GLN A 47 10.40 19.93 4.96
C GLN A 47 11.15 19.33 6.15
N LYS A 48 11.06 19.97 7.32
CA LYS A 48 11.67 19.52 8.56
C LYS A 48 10.65 18.90 9.52
N GLU A 49 9.38 19.15 9.31
CA GLU A 49 8.28 18.65 10.11
C GLU A 49 7.04 18.40 9.24
N TRP A 50 6.28 17.35 9.55
CA TRP A 50 5.00 17.05 8.93
C TRP A 50 4.00 16.58 10.00
N GLU A 51 2.93 17.35 10.20
CA GLU A 51 1.90 17.09 11.23
C GLU A 51 2.48 16.74 12.60
N GLY A 52 3.50 17.50 13.01
CA GLY A 52 4.17 17.33 14.29
C GLY A 52 5.25 16.22 14.31
N VAL A 53 5.48 15.50 13.22
CA VAL A 53 6.54 14.49 13.12
C VAL A 53 7.80 15.11 12.51
N GLU A 54 8.95 14.89 13.13
CA GLU A 54 10.23 15.33 12.61
C GLU A 54 10.59 14.58 11.32
N VAL A 55 10.94 15.31 10.26
CA VAL A 55 11.29 14.77 8.94
C VAL A 55 12.66 15.26 8.52
N ALA A 56 13.49 14.34 8.04
CA ALA A 56 14.77 14.65 7.41
C ALA A 56 14.77 14.12 5.97
N GLU A 57 14.88 15.01 5.00
CA GLU A 57 14.90 14.64 3.58
C GLU A 57 16.32 14.43 3.08
N VAL A 58 16.52 13.34 2.35
CA VAL A 58 17.80 12.96 1.73
C VAL A 58 17.63 12.92 0.22
N THR A 59 18.44 13.71 -0.48
CA THR A 59 18.44 13.72 -1.95
C THR A 59 19.08 12.45 -2.49
N ILE A 60 18.40 11.77 -3.41
CA ILE A 60 18.88 10.59 -4.11
C ILE A 60 18.73 10.75 -5.62
N PRO A 61 19.60 10.12 -6.43
CA PRO A 61 19.47 10.14 -7.89
C PRO A 61 18.10 9.66 -8.36
N ALA A 62 17.63 10.17 -9.49
CA ALA A 62 16.44 9.66 -10.15
C ALA A 62 16.58 8.18 -10.47
N SER A 63 15.48 7.43 -10.39
CA SER A 63 15.48 6.00 -10.71
C SER A 63 15.75 5.79 -12.20
N LYS A 64 16.87 5.16 -12.51
CA LYS A 64 17.26 4.71 -13.86
C LYS A 64 17.54 3.21 -13.83
N LEU A 65 17.55 2.59 -15.00
CA LEU A 65 17.94 1.20 -15.09
C LEU A 65 19.39 1.02 -14.59
N GLY A 66 19.59 0.07 -13.69
CA GLY A 66 20.94 -0.29 -13.19
C GLY A 66 21.49 0.60 -12.06
N ASN A 67 20.83 1.71 -11.67
CA ASN A 67 21.34 2.60 -10.63
C ASN A 67 20.78 2.36 -9.21
N ALA A 68 20.17 1.20 -8.96
CA ALA A 68 19.59 0.88 -7.66
C ALA A 68 20.62 0.99 -6.51
N ARG A 69 21.84 0.49 -6.71
CA ARG A 69 22.92 0.58 -5.73
C ARG A 69 23.46 1.99 -5.53
N GLU A 70 23.50 2.79 -6.58
CA GLU A 70 23.88 4.21 -6.47
C GLU A 70 22.90 4.96 -5.59
N ARG A 71 21.59 4.74 -5.81
CA ARG A 71 20.51 5.31 -5.00
C ARG A 71 20.58 4.84 -3.55
N GLU A 72 20.82 3.55 -3.33
CA GLU A 72 20.97 2.97 -1.99
C GLU A 72 22.15 3.60 -1.25
N ARG A 73 23.31 3.73 -1.90
CA ARG A 73 24.50 4.37 -1.32
C ARG A 73 24.31 5.86 -1.05
N ALA A 74 23.63 6.57 -1.96
CA ALA A 74 23.31 7.99 -1.77
C ALA A 74 22.38 8.16 -0.56
N PHE A 75 21.36 7.31 -0.44
CA PHE A 75 20.46 7.32 0.71
C PHE A 75 21.19 6.96 2.01
N ALA A 76 22.05 5.96 1.99
CA ALA A 76 22.84 5.56 3.15
C ALA A 76 23.74 6.71 3.67
N ARG A 77 24.48 7.39 2.79
CA ARG A 77 25.30 8.55 3.19
C ARG A 77 24.49 9.67 3.81
N GLY A 78 23.35 10.03 3.18
CA GLY A 78 22.47 11.06 3.72
C GLY A 78 21.77 10.64 5.02
N MET A 79 21.49 9.35 5.18
CA MET A 79 20.86 8.80 6.39
C MET A 79 21.78 8.94 7.61
N VAL A 80 23.09 8.73 7.48
CA VAL A 80 24.04 8.94 8.57
C VAL A 80 23.98 10.39 9.07
N LEU A 81 23.98 11.35 8.15
CA LEU A 81 23.86 12.78 8.50
C LEU A 81 22.49 13.10 9.10
N ALA A 82 21.42 12.55 8.54
CA ALA A 82 20.05 12.77 8.98
C ALA A 82 19.73 12.12 10.33
N ALA A 83 20.38 11.00 10.67
CA ALA A 83 20.30 10.39 12.00
C ALA A 83 20.93 11.27 13.08
N GLY A 84 21.96 12.07 12.73
CA GLY A 84 22.67 12.94 13.66
C GLY A 84 23.47 12.16 14.71
N GLU A 85 23.86 12.84 15.79
CA GLU A 85 24.60 12.26 16.93
C GLU A 85 23.66 11.62 17.99
N GLU A 86 22.40 11.49 17.67
CA GLU A 86 21.37 11.04 18.61
C GLU A 86 21.45 9.52 18.82
N ALA A 87 21.21 9.08 20.05
CA ALA A 87 21.10 7.67 20.38
C ALA A 87 19.74 7.12 19.94
N TRP A 88 19.72 6.35 18.86
CA TRP A 88 18.54 5.62 18.41
C TRP A 88 18.55 4.20 18.98
N ASP A 89 17.38 3.74 19.44
CA ASP A 89 17.24 2.37 19.96
C ASP A 89 17.14 1.35 18.81
N LEU A 90 16.51 1.76 17.70
CA LEU A 90 16.35 0.93 16.50
C LEU A 90 16.03 1.77 15.25
N VAL A 91 16.18 1.14 14.09
CA VAL A 91 15.72 1.66 12.80
C VAL A 91 14.59 0.79 12.27
N HIS A 92 13.49 1.41 11.80
CA HIS A 92 12.42 0.70 11.12
C HIS A 92 12.32 1.13 9.66
N ALA A 93 12.80 0.29 8.76
CA ALA A 93 12.79 0.51 7.32
C ALA A 93 11.44 0.08 6.71
N GLN A 94 10.86 0.95 5.89
CA GLN A 94 9.50 0.78 5.36
C GLN A 94 9.45 0.31 3.90
N HIS A 95 10.62 0.19 3.25
CA HIS A 95 10.72 -0.22 1.84
C HIS A 95 12.11 -0.81 1.53
N TRP A 96 12.27 -1.50 0.38
CA TRP A 96 13.52 -2.17 0.00
C TRP A 96 14.72 -1.23 -0.06
N LEU A 97 14.56 -0.02 -0.62
CA LEU A 97 15.64 0.96 -0.73
C LEU A 97 16.09 1.42 0.65
N SER A 98 15.15 1.70 1.54
CA SER A 98 15.47 2.11 2.91
C SER A 98 16.08 0.96 3.71
N ALA A 99 15.62 -0.27 3.53
CA ALA A 99 16.18 -1.44 4.20
C ALA A 99 17.66 -1.68 3.80
N GLY A 100 17.97 -1.63 2.49
CA GLY A 100 19.34 -1.75 2.00
C GLY A 100 20.23 -0.62 2.47
N ALA A 101 19.74 0.62 2.40
CA ALA A 101 20.47 1.79 2.87
C ALA A 101 20.74 1.75 4.38
N THR A 102 19.77 1.33 5.20
CA THR A 102 19.93 1.19 6.66
C THR A 102 21.03 0.22 7.03
N ARG A 103 21.06 -0.96 6.39
CA ARG A 103 22.13 -1.94 6.60
C ARG A 103 23.53 -1.37 6.35
N CYS A 104 23.66 -0.50 5.36
CA CYS A 104 24.94 0.13 5.02
C CYS A 104 25.29 1.31 5.94
N ALA A 105 24.27 2.11 6.31
CA ALA A 105 24.45 3.36 7.06
C ALA A 105 24.63 3.14 8.57
N LEU A 106 23.81 2.25 9.13
CA LEU A 106 23.64 2.06 10.57
C LEU A 106 23.73 0.56 10.96
N PRO A 107 24.85 -0.12 10.63
CA PRO A 107 24.95 -1.58 10.75
C PRO A 107 24.91 -2.10 12.19
N ARG A 108 25.11 -1.22 13.18
CA ARG A 108 25.10 -1.58 14.61
C ARG A 108 23.72 -1.40 15.25
N LEU A 109 22.79 -0.70 14.59
CA LEU A 109 21.44 -0.49 15.14
C LEU A 109 20.54 -1.68 14.77
N PRO A 110 19.77 -2.17 15.75
CA PRO A 110 18.71 -3.13 15.47
C PRO A 110 17.80 -2.62 14.36
N THR A 111 17.53 -3.48 13.36
CA THR A 111 16.75 -3.06 12.19
C THR A 111 15.50 -3.90 12.05
N VAL A 112 14.34 -3.26 12.05
CA VAL A 112 13.06 -3.83 11.67
C VAL A 112 12.78 -3.47 10.20
N VAL A 113 12.32 -4.42 9.40
CA VAL A 113 11.95 -4.18 8.00
C VAL A 113 10.48 -4.55 7.79
N THR A 114 9.66 -3.59 7.34
CA THR A 114 8.29 -3.89 6.90
C THR A 114 8.22 -4.11 5.41
N VAL A 115 7.74 -5.29 5.01
CA VAL A 115 7.44 -5.64 3.62
C VAL A 115 5.99 -5.27 3.31
N ARG A 116 5.81 -4.29 2.41
CA ARG A 116 4.51 -3.71 2.04
C ARG A 116 4.02 -4.09 0.65
N ASP A 117 4.87 -4.78 -0.11
CA ASP A 117 4.58 -5.25 -1.47
C ASP A 117 5.48 -6.45 -1.82
N TYR A 118 5.59 -6.80 -3.07
CA TYR A 118 6.28 -8.00 -3.54
C TYR A 118 7.76 -7.77 -3.90
N TRP A 119 8.39 -6.71 -3.41
CA TRP A 119 9.79 -6.40 -3.72
C TRP A 119 10.80 -7.53 -3.36
N PRO A 120 10.56 -8.42 -2.38
CA PRO A 120 11.50 -9.51 -2.11
C PRO A 120 11.56 -10.55 -3.21
N ILE A 121 10.48 -10.74 -3.95
CA ILE A 121 10.32 -11.82 -4.94
C ILE A 121 10.06 -11.33 -6.36
N CYS A 122 9.79 -10.05 -6.54
CA CYS A 122 9.50 -9.44 -7.83
C CYS A 122 10.33 -8.18 -8.04
N ILE A 123 11.10 -8.12 -9.15
CA ILE A 123 11.93 -6.95 -9.47
C ILE A 123 11.10 -5.67 -9.66
N TRP A 124 9.84 -5.81 -10.09
CA TRP A 124 8.89 -4.72 -10.31
C TRP A 124 7.98 -4.46 -9.09
N SER A 125 8.09 -5.26 -8.05
CA SER A 125 7.27 -5.17 -6.82
C SER A 125 5.76 -5.36 -7.00
N THR A 126 5.30 -5.79 -8.18
CA THR A 126 3.87 -5.87 -8.51
C THR A 126 3.32 -7.28 -8.56
N MET A 127 4.14 -8.31 -8.85
CA MET A 127 3.68 -9.65 -9.19
C MET A 127 2.61 -9.66 -10.30
N LEU A 128 2.74 -8.74 -11.26
CA LEU A 128 1.91 -8.70 -12.47
C LEU A 128 2.74 -9.03 -13.72
N SER A 129 2.12 -9.73 -14.63
CA SER A 129 2.63 -9.96 -15.99
C SER A 129 1.64 -9.34 -17.00
N GLY A 130 1.85 -8.06 -17.30
CA GLY A 130 0.83 -7.24 -17.96
C GLY A 130 -0.31 -6.91 -17.02
N SER A 131 -1.54 -7.28 -17.37
CA SER A 131 -2.75 -7.09 -16.55
C SER A 131 -3.05 -8.26 -15.59
N GLU A 132 -2.37 -9.40 -15.77
CA GLU A 132 -2.69 -10.63 -15.06
C GLU A 132 -1.71 -10.92 -13.90
N PRO A 133 -2.16 -11.62 -12.84
CA PRO A 133 -1.28 -12.08 -11.78
C PRO A 133 -0.12 -12.94 -12.34
N CYS A 134 1.09 -12.69 -11.83
CA CYS A 134 2.28 -13.40 -12.26
C CYS A 134 2.32 -14.82 -11.64
N PRO A 135 2.40 -15.88 -12.47
CA PRO A 135 2.40 -17.27 -11.94
C PRO A 135 3.77 -17.70 -11.38
N GLY A 136 4.73 -16.79 -11.27
CA GLY A 136 6.06 -17.07 -10.74
C GLY A 136 7.20 -16.63 -11.67
N CYS A 137 8.44 -16.75 -11.21
CA CYS A 137 9.62 -16.10 -11.79
C CYS A 137 10.66 -17.11 -12.35
N SER A 138 10.27 -17.96 -13.32
CA SER A 138 11.23 -18.83 -14.07
C SER A 138 12.09 -18.00 -15.02
N TYR A 139 13.18 -18.58 -15.54
CA TYR A 139 14.07 -17.91 -16.50
C TYR A 139 13.31 -17.39 -17.72
N ALA A 140 12.56 -18.24 -18.40
CA ALA A 140 11.79 -17.87 -19.58
C ALA A 140 10.77 -16.76 -19.29
N ARG A 141 10.09 -16.84 -18.14
CA ARG A 141 9.15 -15.80 -17.71
C ARG A 141 9.82 -14.48 -17.39
N ARG A 142 11.07 -14.49 -16.85
CA ARG A 142 11.85 -13.25 -16.68
C ARG A 142 12.13 -12.55 -18.00
N VAL A 143 12.48 -13.28 -19.04
CA VAL A 143 12.68 -12.73 -20.40
C VAL A 143 11.42 -12.01 -20.88
N VAL A 144 10.27 -12.69 -20.83
CA VAL A 144 8.98 -12.13 -21.24
C VAL A 144 8.61 -10.93 -20.36
N CYS A 145 8.78 -11.04 -19.06
CA CYS A 145 8.48 -9.99 -18.09
C CYS A 145 9.30 -8.72 -18.34
N ILE A 146 10.62 -8.85 -18.56
CA ILE A 146 11.50 -7.73 -18.89
C ILE A 146 11.03 -7.03 -20.17
N GLY A 147 10.75 -7.80 -21.22
CA GLY A 147 10.30 -7.27 -22.49
C GLY A 147 8.91 -6.59 -22.44
N ARG A 148 8.04 -7.02 -21.52
CA ARG A 148 6.73 -6.37 -21.28
C ARG A 148 6.85 -5.08 -20.50
N HIS A 149 7.58 -5.09 -19.38
CA HIS A 149 7.74 -3.91 -18.53
C HIS A 149 8.70 -2.85 -19.10
N ARG A 150 9.63 -3.27 -19.96
CA ARG A 150 10.61 -2.38 -20.63
C ARG A 150 10.77 -2.79 -22.10
N PRO A 151 9.88 -2.38 -22.98
CA PRO A 151 9.93 -2.77 -24.40
C PRO A 151 11.27 -2.48 -25.08
N VAL A 152 11.95 -1.39 -24.69
CA VAL A 152 13.28 -1.03 -25.20
C VAL A 152 14.36 -2.09 -24.89
N LEU A 153 14.15 -2.94 -23.89
CA LEU A 153 15.08 -4.00 -23.51
C LEU A 153 14.80 -5.34 -24.19
N ARG A 154 13.76 -5.45 -25.03
CA ARG A 154 13.42 -6.72 -25.71
C ARG A 154 14.60 -7.40 -26.39
N PRO A 155 15.49 -6.67 -27.14
CA PRO A 155 16.64 -7.31 -27.80
C PRO A 155 17.62 -7.97 -26.83
N VAL A 156 17.79 -7.42 -25.63
CA VAL A 156 18.72 -7.92 -24.61
C VAL A 156 18.02 -8.67 -23.47
N ALA A 157 16.71 -8.79 -23.50
CA ALA A 157 15.94 -9.49 -22.47
C ALA A 157 16.39 -10.94 -22.22
N PRO A 158 16.85 -11.73 -23.22
CA PRO A 158 17.34 -13.09 -22.99
C PRO A 158 18.57 -13.18 -22.07
N VAL A 159 19.43 -12.16 -22.02
CA VAL A 159 20.67 -12.19 -21.22
C VAL A 159 20.52 -11.57 -19.83
N LEU A 160 19.38 -10.94 -19.51
CA LEU A 160 19.14 -10.23 -18.25
C LEU A 160 18.62 -11.09 -17.08
N PRO A 161 18.01 -12.28 -17.26
CA PRO A 161 17.48 -13.07 -16.13
C PRO A 161 18.47 -13.38 -15.00
N PRO A 162 19.80 -13.63 -15.25
CA PRO A 162 20.77 -13.81 -14.19
C PRO A 162 20.93 -12.55 -13.30
N PHE A 163 20.93 -11.36 -13.92
CA PHE A 163 20.97 -10.09 -13.19
C PHE A 163 19.75 -9.91 -12.30
N VAL A 164 18.53 -10.22 -12.82
CA VAL A 164 17.31 -10.19 -12.01
C VAL A 164 17.39 -11.17 -10.84
N GLY A 165 17.91 -12.38 -11.09
CA GLY A 165 18.11 -13.39 -10.03
C GLY A 165 19.06 -12.91 -8.94
N TRP A 166 20.18 -12.32 -9.34
CA TRP A 166 21.16 -11.74 -8.43
C TRP A 166 20.59 -10.58 -7.60
N GLU A 167 19.82 -9.69 -8.22
CA GLU A 167 19.18 -8.58 -7.54
C GLU A 167 18.16 -9.08 -6.48
N LEU A 168 17.33 -10.06 -6.84
CA LEU A 168 16.38 -10.68 -5.90
C LEU A 168 17.10 -11.39 -4.75
N ALA A 169 18.22 -12.09 -5.04
CA ALA A 169 19.06 -12.69 -4.00
C ALA A 169 19.66 -11.62 -3.06
N ASN A 170 20.07 -10.47 -3.59
CA ASN A 170 20.55 -9.37 -2.77
C ASN A 170 19.45 -8.79 -1.86
N ARG A 171 18.24 -8.60 -2.39
CA ARG A 171 17.07 -8.16 -1.59
C ARG A 171 16.73 -9.16 -0.47
N ARG A 172 16.83 -10.45 -0.75
CA ARG A 172 16.68 -11.49 0.27
C ARG A 172 17.72 -11.38 1.37
N ARG A 173 19.01 -11.21 1.03
CA ARG A 173 20.09 -11.00 2.02
C ARG A 173 19.87 -9.76 2.90
N VAL A 174 19.25 -8.69 2.35
CA VAL A 174 18.87 -7.53 3.14
C VAL A 174 17.84 -7.90 4.20
N LEU A 175 16.83 -8.71 3.85
CA LEU A 175 15.86 -9.20 4.81
C LEU A 175 16.46 -10.15 5.84
N GLU A 176 17.32 -11.08 5.40
CA GLU A 176 18.00 -12.04 6.28
C GLU A 176 18.92 -11.35 7.31
N SER A 177 19.44 -10.16 6.97
CA SER A 177 20.26 -9.35 7.87
C SER A 177 19.50 -8.45 8.84
N ALA A 178 18.17 -8.37 8.70
CA ALA A 178 17.34 -7.58 9.61
C ALA A 178 17.14 -8.31 10.95
N SER A 179 17.07 -7.56 12.04
CA SER A 179 16.76 -8.10 13.38
C SER A 179 15.33 -8.66 13.45
N ALA A 180 14.40 -8.05 12.69
CA ALA A 180 13.06 -8.59 12.49
C ALA A 180 12.48 -8.16 11.13
N VAL A 181 11.66 -9.03 10.54
CA VAL A 181 10.92 -8.77 9.32
C VAL A 181 9.43 -8.83 9.61
N THR A 182 8.71 -7.80 9.20
CA THR A 182 7.25 -7.78 9.27
C THR A 182 6.63 -7.74 7.88
N ALA A 183 5.42 -8.25 7.74
CA ALA A 183 4.60 -8.13 6.55
C ALA A 183 3.24 -7.52 6.90
N VAL A 184 2.69 -6.74 5.98
CA VAL A 184 1.43 -6.02 6.19
C VAL A 184 0.20 -6.93 6.17
N SER A 185 0.32 -8.16 5.65
CA SER A 185 -0.75 -9.15 5.58
C SER A 185 -0.18 -10.58 5.62
N ARG A 186 -1.01 -11.56 5.97
CA ARG A 186 -0.66 -12.99 5.86
C ARG A 186 -0.34 -13.37 4.41
N TYR A 187 -1.09 -12.79 3.47
CA TYR A 187 -0.84 -13.02 2.06
C TYR A 187 0.58 -12.61 1.67
N VAL A 188 1.02 -11.40 2.03
CA VAL A 188 2.39 -10.94 1.77
C VAL A 188 3.40 -11.79 2.52
N ALA A 189 3.18 -12.09 3.80
CA ALA A 189 4.07 -12.95 4.60
C ALA A 189 4.32 -14.29 3.92
N GLY A 190 3.28 -14.93 3.38
CA GLY A 190 3.38 -16.20 2.66
C GLY A 190 4.19 -16.14 1.36
N THR A 191 4.47 -14.94 0.83
CA THR A 191 5.32 -14.76 -0.37
C THR A 191 6.80 -14.52 -0.05
N ILE A 192 7.11 -14.16 1.20
CA ILE A 192 8.47 -13.83 1.62
C ILE A 192 9.25 -15.13 1.86
N PRO A 193 10.42 -15.34 1.24
CA PRO A 193 11.19 -16.56 1.38
C PRO A 193 12.05 -16.57 2.66
N LEU A 194 11.40 -16.39 3.83
CA LEU A 194 11.99 -16.43 5.16
C LEU A 194 11.12 -17.28 6.08
N GLU A 195 11.74 -17.99 7.02
CA GLU A 195 11.02 -18.84 7.99
C GLU A 195 10.25 -18.03 9.04
N ARG A 196 10.75 -16.84 9.40
CA ARG A 196 10.16 -16.01 10.44
C ARG A 196 9.79 -14.62 9.90
N VAL A 197 8.50 -14.42 9.71
CA VAL A 197 7.91 -13.13 9.33
C VAL A 197 6.73 -12.86 10.25
N THR A 198 6.78 -11.73 10.95
CA THR A 198 5.69 -11.32 11.84
C THR A 198 4.64 -10.53 11.02
N VAL A 199 3.39 -10.95 11.05
CA VAL A 199 2.32 -10.21 10.36
C VAL A 199 1.82 -9.09 11.27
N ILE A 200 2.06 -7.84 10.86
CA ILE A 200 1.55 -6.63 11.52
C ILE A 200 0.93 -5.74 10.45
N PRO A 201 -0.40 -5.56 10.44
CA PRO A 201 -1.06 -4.77 9.42
C PRO A 201 -0.74 -3.28 9.56
N ASN A 202 -1.04 -2.51 8.51
CA ASN A 202 -1.03 -1.05 8.61
C ASN A 202 -2.10 -0.60 9.60
N LEU A 203 -1.74 0.28 10.51
CA LEU A 203 -2.69 0.87 11.44
C LEU A 203 -3.58 1.93 10.77
N LEU A 204 -4.78 2.04 11.27
CA LEU A 204 -5.70 3.14 10.97
C LEU A 204 -5.47 4.29 11.96
N GLU A 205 -5.44 5.50 11.43
CA GLU A 205 -5.47 6.69 12.27
C GLU A 205 -6.89 6.90 12.81
N PRO A 206 -7.02 7.33 14.07
CA PRO A 206 -8.33 7.71 14.59
C PRO A 206 -8.96 8.81 13.73
N LEU A 207 -10.17 8.60 13.28
CA LEU A 207 -10.94 9.63 12.60
C LEU A 207 -11.35 10.70 13.60
N ARG A 208 -10.84 11.91 13.43
CA ARG A 208 -11.16 13.03 14.33
C ARG A 208 -12.59 13.53 14.18
N ASN A 209 -13.10 13.52 12.94
CA ASN A 209 -14.46 13.92 12.59
C ASN A 209 -14.96 13.11 11.40
N ASP A 210 -16.25 12.91 11.29
CA ASP A 210 -16.87 12.36 10.09
C ASP A 210 -16.66 13.34 8.92
N PRO A 211 -16.13 12.90 7.78
CA PRO A 211 -15.93 13.78 6.62
C PRO A 211 -17.30 14.30 6.14
N PRO A 212 -17.44 15.63 5.90
CA PRO A 212 -18.69 16.20 5.41
C PRO A 212 -18.98 15.72 3.98
N ARG A 213 -20.26 15.63 3.63
CA ARG A 213 -20.66 15.28 2.26
C ARG A 213 -20.19 16.36 1.27
N PRO A 214 -19.51 16.00 0.18
CA PRO A 214 -19.17 16.96 -0.86
C PRO A 214 -20.44 17.49 -1.54
N ALA A 215 -20.53 18.82 -1.72
CA ALA A 215 -21.74 19.46 -2.27
C ALA A 215 -21.93 19.22 -3.78
N ASP A 216 -20.87 18.86 -4.49
CA ASP A 216 -20.83 18.71 -5.95
C ASP A 216 -21.00 17.25 -6.43
N VAL A 217 -21.50 16.35 -5.57
CA VAL A 217 -21.75 14.94 -5.94
C VAL A 217 -23.26 14.62 -5.84
N PRO A 218 -23.75 13.64 -6.64
CA PRO A 218 -25.13 13.17 -6.55
C PRO A 218 -25.47 12.64 -5.15
N ASP A 219 -26.77 12.63 -4.79
CA ASP A 219 -27.23 12.08 -3.51
C ASP A 219 -26.95 10.58 -3.40
N HIS A 220 -27.07 9.87 -4.50
CA HIS A 220 -26.76 8.45 -4.64
C HIS A 220 -25.67 8.26 -5.69
N TYR A 221 -24.61 7.55 -5.34
CA TYR A 221 -23.53 7.21 -6.27
C TYR A 221 -22.74 5.99 -5.83
N LEU A 222 -22.21 5.29 -6.82
CA LEU A 222 -21.18 4.28 -6.66
C LEU A 222 -19.82 4.94 -6.77
N LEU A 223 -18.83 4.36 -6.13
CA LEU A 223 -17.49 4.94 -6.10
C LEU A 223 -16.41 3.91 -6.47
N PHE A 224 -15.48 4.33 -7.29
CA PHE A 224 -14.17 3.67 -7.45
C PHE A 224 -13.08 4.65 -7.06
N VAL A 225 -12.10 4.18 -6.27
CA VAL A 225 -10.92 4.96 -5.89
C VAL A 225 -9.66 4.14 -6.19
N GLY A 226 -8.80 4.65 -7.05
CA GLY A 226 -7.54 3.98 -7.37
C GLY A 226 -6.87 4.45 -8.64
N LYS A 227 -5.65 3.95 -8.87
CA LYS A 227 -4.97 4.20 -10.14
C LYS A 227 -5.75 3.57 -11.28
N LEU A 228 -5.91 4.29 -12.39
CA LEU A 228 -6.55 3.76 -13.61
C LEU A 228 -5.54 2.95 -14.42
N GLU A 229 -5.05 1.88 -13.80
CA GLU A 229 -4.07 0.94 -14.34
C GLU A 229 -4.67 -0.46 -14.45
N PRO A 230 -4.18 -1.33 -15.37
CA PRO A 230 -4.74 -2.66 -15.59
C PRO A 230 -4.87 -3.51 -14.32
N GLY A 231 -3.92 -3.40 -13.40
CA GLY A 231 -3.96 -4.15 -12.12
C GLY A 231 -5.14 -3.79 -11.22
N LYS A 232 -5.63 -2.55 -11.27
CA LYS A 232 -6.82 -2.09 -10.51
C LYS A 232 -8.13 -2.37 -11.22
N ALA A 233 -8.06 -2.84 -12.46
CA ALA A 233 -9.19 -3.26 -13.29
C ALA A 233 -10.35 -2.25 -13.42
N PRO A 234 -10.08 -0.96 -13.67
CA PRO A 234 -11.16 0.01 -13.88
C PRO A 234 -11.98 -0.30 -15.15
N ASP A 235 -11.45 -1.09 -16.07
CA ASP A 235 -12.12 -1.57 -17.28
C ASP A 235 -13.30 -2.52 -16.98
N ARG A 236 -13.38 -3.10 -15.77
CA ARG A 236 -14.48 -3.95 -15.32
C ARG A 236 -15.66 -3.17 -14.75
N LEU A 237 -15.49 -1.89 -14.45
CA LEU A 237 -16.53 -1.08 -13.77
C LEU A 237 -17.85 -1.05 -14.56
N LEU A 238 -17.83 -0.65 -15.84
CA LEU A 238 -19.05 -0.64 -16.68
C LEU A 238 -19.67 -2.03 -16.84
N PRO A 239 -18.92 -3.10 -17.14
CA PRO A 239 -19.45 -4.47 -17.11
C PRO A 239 -20.12 -4.86 -15.78
N ILE A 240 -19.56 -4.48 -14.64
CA ILE A 240 -20.14 -4.75 -13.31
C ILE A 240 -21.47 -4.01 -13.14
N LEU A 241 -21.53 -2.73 -13.53
CA LEU A 241 -22.78 -1.96 -13.51
C LEU A 241 -23.85 -2.62 -14.39
N GLY A 242 -23.49 -3.05 -15.60
CA GLY A 242 -24.39 -3.75 -16.50
C GLY A 242 -24.91 -5.07 -15.91
N ALA A 243 -24.04 -5.89 -15.32
CA ALA A 243 -24.42 -7.13 -14.66
C ALA A 243 -25.31 -6.90 -13.42
N ALA A 244 -25.11 -5.79 -12.71
CA ALA A 244 -25.93 -5.37 -11.59
C ALA A 244 -27.24 -4.67 -12.03
N ARG A 245 -27.40 -4.31 -13.30
CA ARG A 245 -28.46 -3.42 -13.79
C ARG A 245 -28.56 -2.15 -12.95
N ALA A 246 -27.40 -1.55 -12.62
CA ALA A 246 -27.35 -0.38 -11.76
C ALA A 246 -27.49 0.89 -12.59
N GLU A 247 -28.47 1.73 -12.23
CA GLU A 247 -28.73 3.02 -12.89
C GLU A 247 -28.15 4.21 -12.10
N ILE A 248 -27.50 3.91 -10.97
CA ILE A 248 -26.87 4.91 -10.10
C ILE A 248 -25.55 5.40 -10.72
N PRO A 249 -25.26 6.73 -10.72
CA PRO A 249 -24.01 7.27 -11.24
C PRO A 249 -22.77 6.65 -10.59
N LEU A 250 -21.74 6.38 -11.39
CA LEU A 250 -20.42 5.95 -10.91
C LEU A 250 -19.45 7.13 -10.89
N LEU A 251 -18.88 7.44 -9.73
CA LEU A 251 -17.77 8.37 -9.57
C LEU A 251 -16.46 7.59 -9.59
N VAL A 252 -15.49 8.06 -10.37
CA VAL A 252 -14.17 7.46 -10.51
C VAL A 252 -13.11 8.47 -10.08
N ALA A 253 -12.51 8.23 -8.91
CA ALA A 253 -11.44 9.04 -8.34
C ALA A 253 -10.08 8.37 -8.58
N GLY A 254 -9.25 9.00 -9.40
CA GLY A 254 -7.92 8.53 -9.76
C GLY A 254 -7.54 8.86 -11.19
N SER A 255 -6.27 8.62 -11.52
CA SER A 255 -5.71 8.82 -12.86
C SER A 255 -4.82 7.62 -13.22
N GLY A 256 -4.49 7.46 -14.49
CA GLY A 256 -3.62 6.37 -14.94
C GLY A 256 -3.68 6.15 -16.45
N SER A 257 -2.95 5.13 -16.92
CA SER A 257 -2.78 4.85 -18.35
C SER A 257 -4.08 4.49 -19.08
N LEU A 258 -5.09 3.98 -18.37
CA LEU A 258 -6.38 3.61 -18.96
C LEU A 258 -7.42 4.74 -18.96
N GLU A 259 -7.11 5.93 -18.49
CA GLU A 259 -8.10 7.02 -18.33
C GLU A 259 -8.71 7.43 -19.66
N VAL A 260 -7.91 7.59 -20.72
CA VAL A 260 -8.38 8.01 -22.05
C VAL A 260 -9.35 6.99 -22.62
N ASP A 261 -8.98 5.70 -22.58
CA ASP A 261 -9.80 4.61 -23.12
C ASP A 261 -11.12 4.44 -22.36
N LEU A 262 -11.07 4.67 -21.04
CA LEU A 262 -12.26 4.57 -20.20
C LEU A 262 -13.25 5.72 -20.46
N ARG A 263 -12.72 6.94 -20.62
CA ARG A 263 -13.55 8.12 -20.96
C ARG A 263 -14.22 7.96 -22.33
N ALA A 264 -13.52 7.35 -23.30
CA ALA A 264 -14.04 7.11 -24.63
C ALA A 264 -15.23 6.11 -24.67
N LYS A 265 -15.35 5.22 -23.67
CA LYS A 265 -16.46 4.25 -23.58
C LYS A 265 -17.78 4.88 -23.17
N GLY A 266 -17.79 6.11 -22.68
CA GLY A 266 -19.00 6.81 -22.26
C GLY A 266 -19.70 6.15 -21.06
N GLY A 267 -21.02 6.34 -20.95
CA GLY A 267 -21.85 5.82 -19.87
C GLY A 267 -22.04 6.81 -18.70
N SER A 268 -22.79 6.40 -17.67
CA SER A 268 -23.07 7.21 -16.47
C SER A 268 -21.87 7.27 -15.52
N VAL A 269 -20.67 7.58 -16.07
CA VAL A 269 -19.42 7.63 -15.30
C VAL A 269 -18.89 9.06 -15.26
N ARG A 270 -18.66 9.56 -14.05
CA ARG A 270 -18.02 10.85 -13.81
C ARG A 270 -16.59 10.63 -13.31
N TYR A 271 -15.61 11.01 -14.13
CA TYR A 271 -14.19 10.95 -13.81
C TYR A 271 -13.77 12.22 -13.06
N LEU A 272 -13.29 12.06 -11.83
CA LEU A 272 -12.85 13.14 -10.97
C LEU A 272 -11.34 13.46 -11.11
N GLY A 273 -10.59 12.58 -11.82
CA GLY A 273 -9.14 12.69 -11.87
C GLY A 273 -8.49 12.38 -10.52
N TRP A 274 -7.29 12.91 -10.30
CA TRP A 274 -6.64 12.83 -8.98
C TRP A 274 -7.41 13.69 -7.97
N VAL A 275 -7.65 13.13 -6.79
CA VAL A 275 -8.45 13.75 -5.72
C VAL A 275 -7.64 13.75 -4.43
N GLU A 276 -7.65 14.87 -3.71
CA GLU A 276 -7.03 14.99 -2.39
C GLU A 276 -7.61 14.04 -1.35
N GLU A 277 -6.80 13.64 -0.38
CA GLU A 277 -7.14 12.65 0.64
C GLU A 277 -8.42 12.97 1.41
N ALA A 278 -8.57 14.19 1.91
CA ALA A 278 -9.75 14.59 2.67
C ALA A 278 -11.04 14.41 1.85
N ARG A 279 -10.99 14.76 0.56
CA ARG A 279 -12.12 14.59 -0.35
C ARG A 279 -12.34 13.11 -0.70
N VAL A 280 -11.28 12.29 -0.83
CA VAL A 280 -11.41 10.83 -1.03
C VAL A 280 -12.13 10.20 0.15
N LEU A 281 -11.77 10.56 1.38
CA LEU A 281 -12.45 10.06 2.58
C LEU A 281 -13.93 10.47 2.60
N ALA A 282 -14.24 11.72 2.23
CA ALA A 282 -15.61 12.21 2.12
C ALA A 282 -16.42 11.43 1.05
N LEU A 283 -15.82 11.18 -0.12
CA LEU A 283 -16.45 10.39 -1.17
C LEU A 283 -16.72 8.94 -0.72
N ILE A 284 -15.76 8.30 -0.05
CA ILE A 284 -15.93 6.94 0.48
C ILE A 284 -17.04 6.87 1.52
N LYS A 285 -17.09 7.83 2.45
CA LYS A 285 -18.08 7.88 3.53
C LYS A 285 -19.51 7.92 3.02
N HIS A 286 -19.75 8.68 1.96
CA HIS A 286 -21.08 9.00 1.46
C HIS A 286 -21.49 8.21 0.22
N ALA A 287 -20.65 7.32 -0.29
CA ALA A 287 -21.02 6.42 -1.37
C ALA A 287 -22.05 5.36 -0.94
N ASP A 288 -22.95 5.00 -1.84
CA ASP A 288 -23.85 3.84 -1.62
C ASP A 288 -23.02 2.56 -1.58
N CYS A 289 -22.01 2.43 -2.47
CA CYS A 289 -21.09 1.31 -2.48
C CYS A 289 -19.73 1.72 -3.09
N LEU A 290 -18.64 1.25 -2.47
CA LEU A 290 -17.29 1.27 -3.03
C LEU A 290 -17.06 -0.01 -3.83
N LEU A 291 -16.75 0.12 -5.12
CA LEU A 291 -16.39 -0.97 -6.01
C LEU A 291 -14.87 -1.15 -6.05
N PHE A 292 -14.39 -2.36 -5.77
CA PHE A 292 -12.97 -2.67 -5.74
C PHE A 292 -12.65 -3.94 -6.55
N PRO A 293 -12.68 -3.85 -7.92
CA PRO A 293 -12.54 -5.01 -8.81
C PRO A 293 -11.08 -5.38 -9.13
N SER A 294 -10.13 -5.10 -8.21
CA SER A 294 -8.69 -5.24 -8.46
C SER A 294 -8.30 -6.66 -8.90
N ARG A 295 -7.59 -6.79 -10.02
CA ARG A 295 -6.93 -8.05 -10.44
C ARG A 295 -5.60 -8.26 -9.71
N TRP A 296 -5.01 -7.16 -9.27
CA TRP A 296 -3.75 -7.21 -8.56
C TRP A 296 -3.93 -7.87 -7.20
N GLN A 297 -3.02 -8.76 -6.86
CA GLN A 297 -2.95 -9.32 -5.53
C GLN A 297 -2.57 -8.20 -4.55
N GLU A 298 -3.58 -7.58 -3.95
CA GLU A 298 -3.37 -6.41 -3.08
C GLU A 298 -2.56 -6.81 -1.84
N PRO A 299 -1.43 -6.14 -1.55
CA PRO A 299 -0.71 -6.45 -0.30
C PRO A 299 -1.55 -6.18 0.95
N LEU A 300 -2.07 -4.96 1.08
CA LEU A 300 -3.06 -4.51 2.06
C LEU A 300 -3.56 -3.12 1.62
N SER A 301 -4.72 -3.06 0.99
CA SER A 301 -5.22 -1.84 0.34
C SER A 301 -5.55 -0.73 1.33
N ARG A 302 -4.90 0.43 1.20
CA ARG A 302 -5.20 1.60 2.03
C ARG A 302 -6.63 2.11 1.81
N VAL A 303 -7.12 2.08 0.56
CA VAL A 303 -8.50 2.48 0.22
C VAL A 303 -9.52 1.61 0.95
N LEU A 304 -9.30 0.30 1.01
CA LEU A 304 -10.18 -0.60 1.76
C LEU A 304 -10.09 -0.39 3.27
N LEU A 305 -8.89 -0.11 3.80
CA LEU A 305 -8.73 0.24 5.22
C LEU A 305 -9.50 1.52 5.57
N ASP A 306 -9.38 2.56 4.74
CA ASP A 306 -10.14 3.81 4.92
C ASP A 306 -11.65 3.55 4.79
N ALA A 307 -12.07 2.69 3.86
CA ALA A 307 -13.47 2.35 3.65
C ALA A 307 -14.09 1.63 4.86
N ILE A 308 -13.40 0.64 5.45
CA ILE A 308 -13.92 -0.03 6.65
C ILE A 308 -13.97 0.91 7.86
N ALA A 309 -12.97 1.79 8.03
CA ALA A 309 -12.95 2.79 9.09
C ALA A 309 -14.11 3.76 9.01
N LEU A 310 -14.47 4.17 7.79
CA LEU A 310 -15.61 5.06 7.53
C LEU A 310 -16.96 4.32 7.56
N GLY A 311 -16.95 2.99 7.65
CA GLY A 311 -18.15 2.17 7.56
C GLY A 311 -18.79 2.26 6.18
N ALA A 312 -18.03 2.25 5.12
CA ALA A 312 -18.53 2.19 3.76
C ALA A 312 -19.00 0.77 3.40
N VAL A 313 -19.98 0.66 2.52
CA VAL A 313 -20.33 -0.63 1.90
C VAL A 313 -19.30 -0.94 0.82
N ILE A 314 -18.76 -2.14 0.83
CA ILE A 314 -17.69 -2.57 -0.07
C ILE A 314 -18.15 -3.78 -0.87
N VAL A 315 -17.95 -3.72 -2.18
CA VAL A 315 -18.01 -4.88 -3.08
C VAL A 315 -16.65 -5.03 -3.73
N ALA A 316 -15.95 -6.14 -3.45
CA ALA A 316 -14.56 -6.30 -3.81
C ALA A 316 -14.23 -7.67 -4.42
N GLU A 317 -13.20 -7.71 -5.28
CA GLU A 317 -12.57 -8.97 -5.70
C GLU A 317 -11.67 -9.49 -4.58
N PRO A 318 -11.75 -10.79 -4.19
CA PRO A 318 -10.92 -11.37 -3.14
C PRO A 318 -9.48 -11.63 -3.65
N THR A 319 -8.67 -10.57 -3.71
CA THR A 319 -7.29 -10.61 -4.20
C THR A 319 -6.28 -10.26 -3.11
N GLY A 320 -5.28 -11.11 -2.91
CA GLY A 320 -4.20 -10.89 -1.95
C GLY A 320 -4.72 -10.67 -0.52
N GLY A 321 -4.32 -9.57 0.11
CA GLY A 321 -4.74 -9.18 1.45
C GLY A 321 -6.14 -8.55 1.54
N THR A 322 -6.92 -8.51 0.45
CA THR A 322 -8.30 -7.99 0.47
C THR A 322 -9.17 -8.75 1.45
N GLU A 323 -9.08 -10.08 1.47
CA GLU A 323 -9.84 -10.95 2.39
C GLU A 323 -9.44 -10.78 3.87
N GLU A 324 -8.29 -10.17 4.12
CA GLU A 324 -7.88 -9.81 5.49
C GLU A 324 -8.52 -8.51 5.97
N ILE A 325 -8.99 -7.66 5.06
CA ILE A 325 -9.71 -6.42 5.36
C ILE A 325 -11.22 -6.65 5.31
N VAL A 326 -11.72 -7.23 4.21
CA VAL A 326 -13.14 -7.42 3.94
C VAL A 326 -13.50 -8.89 4.18
N VAL A 327 -14.38 -9.12 5.15
CA VAL A 327 -14.96 -10.45 5.44
C VAL A 327 -16.32 -10.54 4.75
N ASP A 328 -16.47 -11.53 3.86
CA ASP A 328 -17.68 -11.68 3.05
C ASP A 328 -18.93 -11.86 3.90
N GLY A 329 -19.98 -11.09 3.58
CA GLY A 329 -21.25 -11.05 4.30
C GLY A 329 -21.23 -10.33 5.65
N GLU A 330 -20.04 -9.96 6.18
CA GLU A 330 -19.89 -9.28 7.47
C GLU A 330 -19.48 -7.80 7.33
N SER A 331 -18.37 -7.53 6.63
CA SER A 331 -17.82 -6.17 6.47
C SER A 331 -17.80 -5.67 5.02
N GLY A 332 -18.33 -6.46 4.11
CA GLY A 332 -18.51 -6.20 2.68
C GLY A 332 -18.99 -7.46 1.98
N LEU A 333 -19.08 -7.40 0.67
CA LEU A 333 -19.35 -8.57 -0.17
C LEU A 333 -18.15 -8.82 -1.08
N LEU A 334 -17.81 -10.08 -1.23
CA LEU A 334 -16.75 -10.54 -2.12
C LEU A 334 -17.33 -11.26 -3.34
N GLY A 335 -16.72 -11.07 -4.50
CA GLY A 335 -17.12 -11.74 -5.74
C GLY A 335 -15.96 -11.84 -6.72
N ARG A 336 -15.89 -12.94 -7.46
CA ARG A 336 -14.85 -13.20 -8.49
C ARG A 336 -15.38 -12.85 -9.86
N GLY A 337 -14.67 -11.96 -10.55
CA GLY A 337 -15.05 -11.53 -11.90
C GLY A 337 -16.29 -10.63 -11.93
N VAL A 338 -16.69 -10.27 -13.14
CA VAL A 338 -17.73 -9.28 -13.40
C VAL A 338 -19.09 -9.73 -12.87
N ASP A 339 -19.47 -10.99 -13.13
CA ASP A 339 -20.82 -11.47 -12.82
C ASP A 339 -21.09 -11.59 -11.32
N GLU A 340 -20.11 -12.09 -10.54
CA GLU A 340 -20.29 -12.19 -9.08
C GLU A 340 -20.25 -10.81 -8.43
N LEU A 341 -19.36 -9.92 -8.87
CA LEU A 341 -19.32 -8.54 -8.40
C LEU A 341 -20.60 -7.80 -8.75
N GLY A 342 -21.16 -8.02 -9.95
CA GLY A 342 -22.46 -7.47 -10.35
C GLY A 342 -23.61 -7.98 -9.48
N ARG A 343 -23.67 -9.29 -9.19
CA ARG A 343 -24.68 -9.85 -8.27
C ARG A 343 -24.51 -9.31 -6.84
N ALA A 344 -23.27 -9.19 -6.35
CA ALA A 344 -23.00 -8.62 -5.03
C ALA A 344 -23.45 -7.15 -4.95
N LEU A 345 -23.15 -6.35 -5.97
CA LEU A 345 -23.59 -4.96 -6.07
C LEU A 345 -25.12 -4.89 -6.07
N ARG A 346 -25.80 -5.69 -6.89
CA ARG A 346 -27.27 -5.73 -6.97
C ARG A 346 -27.90 -6.03 -5.60
N ARG A 347 -27.38 -7.04 -4.88
CA ARG A 347 -27.86 -7.39 -3.54
C ARG A 347 -27.76 -6.21 -2.56
N VAL A 348 -26.69 -5.44 -2.62
CA VAL A 348 -26.49 -4.25 -1.77
C VAL A 348 -27.51 -3.16 -2.11
N LEU A 349 -27.76 -2.93 -3.40
CA LEU A 349 -28.70 -1.90 -3.86
C LEU A 349 -30.15 -2.25 -3.56
N ASP A 350 -30.52 -3.53 -3.59
CA ASP A 350 -31.89 -4.00 -3.37
C ASP A 350 -32.23 -4.20 -1.89
N ASP A 351 -31.23 -4.35 -1.01
CA ASP A 351 -31.43 -4.60 0.42
C ASP A 351 -30.72 -3.55 1.31
N PRO A 352 -31.41 -2.45 1.66
CA PRO A 352 -30.89 -1.45 2.59
C PRO A 352 -30.53 -2.00 3.99
N SER A 353 -31.17 -3.09 4.41
CA SER A 353 -30.88 -3.73 5.69
C SER A 353 -29.53 -4.44 5.65
N LEU A 354 -29.23 -5.12 4.54
CA LEU A 354 -27.90 -5.70 4.29
C LEU A 354 -26.84 -4.60 4.26
N ALA A 355 -27.06 -3.53 3.51
CA ALA A 355 -26.13 -2.40 3.43
C ALA A 355 -25.81 -1.83 4.83
N ARG A 356 -26.81 -1.68 5.71
CA ARG A 356 -26.62 -1.24 7.10
C ARG A 356 -25.77 -2.22 7.90
N ARG A 357 -26.07 -3.52 7.85
CA ARG A 357 -25.29 -4.55 8.56
C ARG A 357 -23.83 -4.57 8.12
N LEU A 358 -23.59 -4.44 6.80
CA LEU A 358 -22.23 -4.39 6.26
C LEU A 358 -21.45 -3.16 6.72
N ARG A 359 -22.10 -1.99 6.80
CA ARG A 359 -21.51 -0.75 7.34
C ARG A 359 -21.09 -0.90 8.81
N GLU A 360 -21.94 -1.49 9.63
CA GLU A 360 -21.64 -1.77 11.04
C GLU A 360 -20.53 -2.80 11.18
N GLY A 361 -20.57 -3.87 10.38
CA GLY A 361 -19.53 -4.89 10.35
C GLY A 361 -18.17 -4.35 9.92
N ALA A 362 -18.16 -3.45 8.93
CA ALA A 362 -16.95 -2.77 8.47
C ALA A 362 -16.27 -1.98 9.61
N ARG A 363 -17.03 -1.18 10.36
CA ARG A 363 -16.52 -0.43 11.52
C ARG A 363 -16.00 -1.35 12.61
N ARG A 364 -16.77 -2.38 13.00
CA ARG A 364 -16.30 -3.38 13.98
C ARG A 364 -14.99 -4.03 13.53
N ARG A 365 -14.85 -4.34 12.24
CA ARG A 365 -13.62 -4.91 11.68
C ARG A 365 -12.44 -3.95 11.78
N ALA A 366 -12.67 -2.67 11.46
CA ALA A 366 -11.66 -1.62 11.58
C ALA A 366 -11.14 -1.50 13.01
N ASP A 367 -12.05 -1.41 13.98
CA ASP A 367 -11.73 -1.24 15.40
C ASP A 367 -11.01 -2.48 15.97
N ALA A 368 -11.51 -3.68 15.66
CA ALA A 368 -11.00 -4.92 16.23
C ALA A 368 -9.63 -5.37 15.68
N VAL A 369 -9.24 -4.91 14.48
CA VAL A 369 -8.05 -5.47 13.79
C VAL A 369 -7.03 -4.41 13.40
N PHE A 370 -7.47 -3.21 13.02
CA PHE A 370 -6.62 -2.23 12.37
C PHE A 370 -6.49 -0.91 13.16
N SER A 371 -7.20 -0.76 14.25
CA SER A 371 -7.11 0.44 15.09
C SER A 371 -5.70 0.60 15.67
N GLU A 372 -5.35 1.83 16.02
CA GLU A 372 -4.07 2.15 16.66
C GLU A 372 -3.92 1.38 17.98
N GLU A 373 -4.99 1.23 18.75
CA GLU A 373 -5.03 0.55 20.03
C GLU A 373 -4.70 -0.95 19.92
N VAL A 374 -4.99 -1.56 18.76
CA VAL A 374 -4.71 -2.98 18.49
C VAL A 374 -3.35 -3.18 17.84
N VAL A 375 -3.00 -2.35 16.87
CA VAL A 375 -1.80 -2.56 16.05
C VAL A 375 -0.53 -2.02 16.71
N LEU A 376 -0.60 -0.83 17.32
CA LEU A 376 0.59 -0.18 17.88
C LEU A 376 1.24 -0.96 19.02
N PRO A 377 0.51 -1.55 19.98
CA PRO A 377 1.13 -2.40 21.03
C PRO A 377 1.91 -3.59 20.47
N ARG A 378 1.48 -4.16 19.32
CA ARG A 378 2.19 -5.25 18.64
C ARG A 378 3.51 -4.77 18.04
N ILE A 379 3.54 -3.57 17.49
CA ILE A 379 4.75 -2.92 16.99
C ILE A 379 5.70 -2.61 18.15
N GLU A 380 5.19 -2.05 19.25
CA GLU A 380 5.99 -1.74 20.44
C GLU A 380 6.59 -3.01 21.08
N ALA A 381 5.82 -4.10 21.15
CA ALA A 381 6.31 -5.39 21.64
C ALA A 381 7.46 -5.94 20.77
N LEU A 382 7.32 -5.83 19.44
CA LEU A 382 8.38 -6.21 18.51
C LEU A 382 9.63 -5.33 18.70
N TYR A 383 9.47 -4.01 18.87
CA TYR A 383 10.58 -3.09 19.08
C TYR A 383 11.35 -3.42 20.37
N ARG A 384 10.65 -3.70 21.48
CA ARG A 384 11.29 -4.11 22.74
C ARG A 384 12.09 -5.39 22.56
N SER A 385 11.49 -6.43 21.96
CA SER A 385 12.19 -7.71 21.77
C SER A 385 13.45 -7.57 20.90
N VAL A 386 13.40 -6.73 19.86
CA VAL A 386 14.53 -6.46 18.97
C VAL A 386 15.65 -5.68 19.68
N ALA A 387 15.29 -4.67 20.48
CA ALA A 387 16.26 -3.87 21.22
C ALA A 387 16.97 -4.69 22.32
N GLU A 388 16.24 -5.54 23.04
CA GLU A 388 16.80 -6.43 24.08
C GLU A 388 17.79 -7.45 23.52
N THR A 389 17.46 -8.06 22.37
CA THR A 389 18.33 -9.10 21.75
C THR A 389 19.68 -8.54 21.28
N CYS A 390 19.79 -7.25 21.00
CA CYS A 390 21.05 -6.63 20.55
C CYS A 390 21.90 -6.07 21.68
N GLN A 391 21.42 -6.08 22.93
CA GLN A 391 22.19 -5.64 24.11
C GLN A 391 22.92 -6.81 24.80
N THR A 392 22.56 -8.05 24.46
CA THR A 392 23.22 -9.30 24.88
C THR A 392 24.22 -9.77 23.82
#